data_c3e95f9abdb1eedb8cbe7eb5d683bf86
#
_entry.id   c3e95f9abdb1eedb8cbe7eb5d683bf86
#
_cell.length_a   1.000
_cell.length_b   1.000
_cell.length_c   1.000
_cell.angle_alpha   90.00
_cell.angle_beta   90.00
_cell.angle_gamma   90.00
#
_symmetry.space_group_name_H-M   'P 1'
#
loop_
_entity.id
_entity.type
_entity.pdbx_description
1 polymer ?
#
loop_
_entity_poly.entity_id
_entity_poly.type
_entity_poly.pdbx_seq_one_letter_code
_entity_poly.pdbx_strand_id
1 'polypeptide(L)'
;MPHFVLSPVFCDVSGAEVVVSTIHKAKGREFDDVYILVSDNYSKDAYLMRKYYVGITRAKNRLFIHTNGDCFNRLSTDRYFVDQRQYDMPEEIVLQLSHKDVYLGFFKERKQEVLALRGGDSLNYNDFFLYSSSTNKPVARLSLKMQDTLSEWEERGYKVKSASVRFVVAWKPKDAQKNESETAVLLADLVLCKITTMNPPNTKVQKRAAY
;
A
#
# COMPACT_ATOMS: atom_id res chain seq x y z
N MET A 1 18.18 -17.87 -3.69
CA MET A 1 17.33 -16.67 -3.43
C MET A 1 17.04 -16.63 -1.95
N PRO A 2 17.21 -15.48 -1.25
CA PRO A 2 16.93 -15.41 0.18
C PRO A 2 15.44 -15.68 0.44
N HIS A 3 15.15 -16.52 1.43
CA HIS A 3 13.78 -16.79 1.87
C HIS A 3 13.26 -15.62 2.70
N PHE A 4 12.31 -14.85 2.15
CA PHE A 4 11.61 -13.80 2.87
C PHE A 4 10.35 -14.36 3.54
N VAL A 5 10.22 -14.14 4.83
CA VAL A 5 9.01 -14.48 5.58
C VAL A 5 8.38 -13.21 6.12
N LEU A 6 7.15 -12.91 5.71
CA LEU A 6 6.28 -11.94 6.37
C LEU A 6 5.74 -12.59 7.65
N SER A 7 6.29 -12.19 8.81
CA SER A 7 5.89 -12.76 10.09
C SER A 7 4.44 -12.42 10.48
N PRO A 8 3.46 -13.32 10.38
CA PRO A 8 2.23 -13.23 11.14
C PRO A 8 2.53 -13.43 12.65
N VAL A 9 1.59 -13.08 13.52
CA VAL A 9 1.79 -12.98 14.98
C VAL A 9 2.28 -14.29 15.63
N PHE A 10 2.11 -15.45 14.99
CA PHE A 10 2.40 -16.77 15.53
C PHE A 10 3.23 -17.67 14.59
N CYS A 11 3.99 -17.09 13.66
CA CYS A 11 4.80 -17.88 12.74
C CYS A 11 6.13 -18.26 13.39
N ASP A 12 6.50 -19.52 13.32
CA ASP A 12 7.86 -19.94 13.58
C ASP A 12 8.76 -19.39 12.46
N VAL A 13 9.70 -18.54 12.85
CA VAL A 13 10.67 -17.92 11.92
C VAL A 13 12.04 -18.62 12.01
N SER A 14 12.12 -19.74 12.73
CA SER A 14 13.33 -20.56 12.79
C SER A 14 13.63 -21.09 11.39
N GLY A 15 14.77 -20.72 10.85
CA GLY A 15 15.15 -21.08 9.47
C GLY A 15 14.88 -20.03 8.41
N ALA A 16 14.27 -18.89 8.73
CA ALA A 16 14.16 -17.78 7.79
C ALA A 16 15.47 -16.97 7.78
N GLU A 17 16.04 -16.75 6.61
CA GLU A 17 17.24 -15.89 6.47
C GLU A 17 16.92 -14.41 6.71
N VAL A 18 15.73 -13.96 6.32
CA VAL A 18 15.28 -12.57 6.50
C VAL A 18 13.85 -12.57 7.03
N VAL A 19 13.63 -11.81 8.11
CA VAL A 19 12.32 -11.61 8.73
C VAL A 19 11.89 -10.16 8.56
N VAL A 20 10.75 -9.94 7.90
CA VAL A 20 10.14 -8.61 7.77
C VAL A 20 8.94 -8.52 8.71
N SER A 21 8.95 -7.55 9.62
CA SER A 21 7.87 -7.37 10.58
C SER A 21 7.73 -5.91 11.03
N THR A 22 6.63 -5.60 11.72
CA THR A 22 6.54 -4.33 12.44
C THR A 22 7.36 -4.38 13.72
N ILE A 23 7.81 -3.22 14.22
CA ILE A 23 8.56 -3.13 15.49
C ILE A 23 7.78 -3.77 16.65
N HIS A 24 6.46 -3.61 16.69
CA HIS A 24 5.61 -4.21 17.74
C HIS A 24 5.63 -5.74 17.72
N LYS A 25 5.62 -6.35 16.54
CA LYS A 25 5.69 -7.80 16.37
C LYS A 25 7.08 -8.37 16.68
N ALA A 26 8.12 -7.55 16.56
CA ALA A 26 9.50 -7.92 16.94
C ALA A 26 9.76 -7.83 18.44
N LYS A 27 8.82 -7.31 19.26
CA LYS A 27 8.98 -7.21 20.71
C LYS A 27 9.26 -8.58 21.33
N GLY A 28 10.28 -8.68 22.20
CA GLY A 28 10.69 -9.92 22.85
C GLY A 28 11.58 -10.85 22.01
N ARG A 29 11.89 -10.48 20.76
CA ARG A 29 12.83 -11.20 19.90
C ARG A 29 14.11 -10.39 19.75
N GLU A 30 15.21 -11.06 19.41
CA GLU A 30 16.50 -10.44 19.11
C GLU A 30 17.05 -11.05 17.83
N PHE A 31 17.78 -10.24 17.08
CA PHE A 31 18.33 -10.59 15.77
C PHE A 31 19.79 -10.11 15.71
N ASP A 32 20.61 -10.84 14.97
CA ASP A 32 22.01 -10.46 14.80
C ASP A 32 22.12 -9.11 14.08
N ASP A 33 21.37 -8.94 13.01
CA ASP A 33 21.32 -7.72 12.22
C ASP A 33 19.90 -7.19 12.16
N VAL A 34 19.74 -5.90 12.39
CA VAL A 34 18.44 -5.23 12.32
C VAL A 34 18.50 -4.05 11.37
N TYR A 35 17.55 -3.99 10.43
CA TYR A 35 17.33 -2.88 9.52
C TYR A 35 16.03 -2.19 9.90
N ILE A 36 16.11 -0.92 10.30
CA ILE A 36 14.93 -0.11 10.63
C ILE A 36 14.66 0.88 9.49
N LEU A 37 13.46 0.82 8.92
CA LEU A 37 12.99 1.80 7.94
C LEU A 37 12.11 2.82 8.67
N VAL A 38 12.53 4.07 8.67
CA VAL A 38 11.84 5.20 9.31
C VAL A 38 11.26 6.08 8.22
N SER A 39 9.95 5.98 7.99
CA SER A 39 9.21 6.76 7.00
C SER A 39 8.49 7.99 7.59
N ASP A 40 8.39 8.02 8.92
CA ASP A 40 7.64 9.06 9.60
C ASP A 40 8.46 10.34 9.69
N ASN A 41 7.86 11.47 9.36
CA ASN A 41 8.42 12.77 9.71
C ASN A 41 8.46 12.84 11.24
N TYR A 42 9.67 12.94 11.77
CA TYR A 42 9.90 12.98 13.21
C TYR A 42 9.16 14.16 13.83
N SER A 43 8.13 13.84 14.59
CA SER A 43 7.61 14.72 15.62
C SER A 43 8.25 14.33 16.94
N LYS A 44 8.43 15.28 17.88
CA LYS A 44 8.95 15.02 19.23
C LYS A 44 7.99 14.14 20.06
N ASP A 45 7.30 13.21 19.43
CA ASP A 45 6.31 12.35 20.04
C ASP A 45 7.02 11.26 20.85
N ALA A 46 6.78 11.27 22.15
CA ALA A 46 7.32 10.28 23.09
C ALA A 46 6.91 8.83 22.74
N TYR A 47 5.79 8.64 22.06
CA TYR A 47 5.34 7.32 21.60
C TYR A 47 6.25 6.80 20.47
N LEU A 48 6.56 7.62 19.48
CA LEU A 48 7.48 7.26 18.39
C LEU A 48 8.88 6.97 18.90
N MET A 49 9.38 7.75 19.87
CA MET A 49 10.67 7.50 20.49
C MET A 49 10.74 6.13 21.17
N ARG A 50 9.70 5.76 21.94
CA ARG A 50 9.62 4.43 22.58
C ARG A 50 9.52 3.31 21.54
N LYS A 51 8.79 3.53 20.45
CA LYS A 51 8.68 2.58 19.34
C LYS A 51 10.06 2.30 18.72
N TYR A 52 10.80 3.36 18.37
CA TYR A 52 12.15 3.21 17.80
C TYR A 52 13.13 2.60 18.79
N TYR A 53 13.08 2.99 20.06
CA TYR A 53 13.92 2.37 21.10
C TYR A 53 13.70 0.84 21.13
N VAL A 54 12.47 0.37 21.09
CA VAL A 54 12.18 -1.08 21.04
C VAL A 54 12.79 -1.72 19.80
N GLY A 55 12.73 -1.08 18.63
CA GLY A 55 13.34 -1.60 17.40
C GLY A 55 14.86 -1.66 17.48
N ILE A 56 15.49 -0.58 17.94
CA ILE A 56 16.95 -0.45 18.08
C ILE A 56 17.50 -1.53 19.00
N THR A 57 16.85 -1.75 20.15
CA THR A 57 17.28 -2.76 21.14
C THR A 57 17.04 -4.21 20.69
N ARG A 58 16.58 -4.45 19.48
CA ARG A 58 16.47 -5.83 18.92
C ARG A 58 17.76 -6.30 18.27
N ALA A 59 18.69 -5.41 17.96
CA ALA A 59 19.95 -5.75 17.33
C ALA A 59 20.97 -6.27 18.38
N LYS A 60 21.57 -7.44 18.10
CA LYS A 60 22.66 -8.00 18.86
C LYS A 60 24.03 -7.49 18.38
N ASN A 61 24.23 -7.49 17.06
CA ASN A 61 25.54 -7.23 16.47
C ASN A 61 25.53 -5.93 15.65
N ARG A 62 24.61 -5.79 14.68
CA ARG A 62 24.59 -4.65 13.77
C ARG A 62 23.21 -4.03 13.66
N LEU A 63 23.18 -2.69 13.64
CA LEU A 63 21.97 -1.90 13.46
C LEU A 63 22.14 -0.98 12.26
N PHE A 64 21.18 -1.03 11.33
CA PHE A 64 21.10 -0.16 10.18
C PHE A 64 19.80 0.65 10.26
N ILE A 65 19.90 1.98 10.24
CA ILE A 65 18.74 2.86 10.27
C ILE A 65 18.66 3.61 8.94
N HIS A 66 17.59 3.39 8.21
CA HIS A 66 17.27 4.12 6.99
C HIS A 66 16.20 5.15 7.32
N THR A 67 16.48 6.40 7.09
CA THR A 67 15.57 7.52 7.36
C THR A 67 15.61 8.54 6.23
N ASN A 68 14.47 9.14 5.93
CA ASN A 68 14.37 10.30 5.04
C ASN A 68 14.32 11.64 5.81
N GLY A 69 14.55 11.61 7.12
CA GLY A 69 14.57 12.77 8.01
C GLY A 69 15.85 12.85 8.84
N ASP A 70 15.91 13.81 9.73
CA ASP A 70 17.07 14.16 10.54
C ASP A 70 17.00 13.66 11.99
N CYS A 71 15.99 12.87 12.33
CA CYS A 71 15.71 12.45 13.72
C CYS A 71 16.87 11.70 14.41
N PHE A 72 17.73 11.05 13.65
CA PHE A 72 18.86 10.29 14.15
C PHE A 72 20.22 10.97 13.93
N ASN A 73 20.28 12.19 13.38
CA ASN A 73 21.52 12.89 13.07
C ASN A 73 22.42 13.18 14.31
N ARG A 74 21.85 13.10 15.52
CA ARG A 74 22.59 13.29 16.79
C ARG A 74 23.18 12.00 17.34
N LEU A 75 22.90 10.85 16.74
CA LEU A 75 23.47 9.58 17.16
C LEU A 75 24.89 9.46 16.61
N SER A 76 25.82 9.04 17.47
CA SER A 76 27.16 8.62 17.01
C SER A 76 27.00 7.29 16.27
N THR A 77 27.55 7.22 15.06
CA THR A 77 27.47 6.03 14.19
C THR A 77 28.83 5.72 13.61
N ASP A 78 29.16 4.44 13.44
CA ASP A 78 30.40 4.01 12.79
C ASP A 78 30.46 4.43 11.32
N ARG A 79 29.31 4.46 10.67
CA ARG A 79 29.15 4.85 9.26
C ARG A 79 27.91 5.69 9.06
N TYR A 80 28.05 6.77 8.34
CA TYR A 80 26.96 7.62 7.89
C TYR A 80 27.00 7.75 6.37
N PHE A 81 25.86 7.49 5.72
CA PHE A 81 25.73 7.56 4.28
C PHE A 81 24.50 8.37 3.90
N VAL A 82 24.66 9.34 3.01
CA VAL A 82 23.56 10.12 2.44
C VAL A 82 23.35 9.68 1.00
N ASP A 83 22.18 9.13 0.70
CA ASP A 83 21.77 8.85 -0.66
C ASP A 83 21.19 10.13 -1.29
N GLN A 84 21.91 10.69 -2.23
CA GLN A 84 21.50 11.91 -2.97
C GLN A 84 20.84 11.57 -4.32
N ARG A 85 20.66 10.30 -4.63
CA ARG A 85 20.00 9.90 -5.88
C ARG A 85 18.54 10.33 -5.85
N GLN A 86 18.09 10.88 -6.96
CA GLN A 86 16.68 11.10 -7.20
C GLN A 86 16.09 9.86 -7.86
N TYR A 87 15.00 9.38 -7.31
CA TYR A 87 14.27 8.23 -7.84
C TYR A 87 13.03 8.72 -8.55
N ASP A 88 12.86 8.29 -9.78
CA ASP A 88 11.63 8.54 -10.50
C ASP A 88 10.45 7.84 -9.83
N MET A 89 9.27 8.42 -10.00
CA MET A 89 8.05 7.73 -9.58
C MET A 89 7.89 6.42 -10.35
N PRO A 90 7.48 5.34 -9.67
CA PRO A 90 7.36 4.02 -10.29
C PRO A 90 6.37 4.03 -11.47
N GLU A 91 6.60 3.18 -12.46
CA GLU A 91 5.71 3.00 -13.61
C GLU A 91 4.33 2.46 -13.20
N GLU A 92 4.30 1.59 -12.19
CA GLU A 92 3.09 0.98 -11.67
C GLU A 92 3.03 1.09 -10.15
N ILE A 93 1.82 1.33 -9.63
CA ILE A 93 1.52 1.41 -8.19
C ILE A 93 0.35 0.48 -7.91
N VAL A 94 0.46 -0.33 -6.85
CA VAL A 94 -0.63 -1.19 -6.39
C VAL A 94 -1.25 -0.60 -5.14
N LEU A 95 -2.52 -0.22 -5.23
CA LEU A 95 -3.32 0.23 -4.09
C LEU A 95 -4.17 -0.95 -3.59
N GLN A 96 -3.89 -1.40 -2.37
CA GLN A 96 -4.61 -2.47 -1.71
C GLN A 96 -5.78 -1.90 -0.93
N LEU A 97 -6.98 -2.05 -1.45
CA LEU A 97 -8.18 -1.54 -0.79
C LEU A 97 -8.50 -2.30 0.49
N SER A 98 -8.78 -1.57 1.55
CA SER A 98 -9.31 -2.06 2.82
C SER A 98 -10.82 -1.79 2.92
N HIS A 99 -11.46 -2.28 3.98
CA HIS A 99 -12.87 -1.98 4.26
C HIS A 99 -13.18 -0.48 4.46
N LYS A 100 -12.15 0.36 4.70
CA LYS A 100 -12.29 1.82 4.85
C LYS A 100 -12.30 2.55 3.51
N ASP A 101 -11.80 1.88 2.48
CA ASP A 101 -11.62 2.45 1.14
C ASP A 101 -12.82 2.18 0.23
N VAL A 102 -13.77 1.39 0.72
CA VAL A 102 -15.03 1.07 0.04
C VAL A 102 -16.24 1.60 0.82
N TYR A 103 -17.32 1.94 0.10
CA TYR A 103 -18.58 2.37 0.71
C TYR A 103 -19.37 1.17 1.21
N LEU A 104 -19.32 0.93 2.52
CA LEU A 104 -19.90 -0.27 3.14
C LEU A 104 -21.43 -0.39 2.95
N GLY A 105 -22.16 0.74 2.85
CA GLY A 105 -23.59 0.75 2.57
C GLY A 105 -23.98 0.10 1.25
N PHE A 106 -23.07 0.12 0.26
CA PHE A 106 -23.28 -0.46 -1.06
C PHE A 106 -23.46 -1.99 -1.01
N PHE A 107 -22.78 -2.66 -0.11
CA PHE A 107 -22.77 -4.12 -0.03
C PHE A 107 -24.07 -4.73 0.51
N LYS A 108 -24.92 -3.94 1.19
CA LYS A 108 -26.17 -4.44 1.77
C LYS A 108 -27.10 -5.02 0.71
N GLU A 109 -27.14 -4.39 -0.46
CA GLU A 109 -28.01 -4.77 -1.59
C GLU A 109 -27.33 -5.67 -2.63
N ARG A 110 -26.02 -5.91 -2.49
CA ARG A 110 -25.19 -6.61 -3.47
C ARG A 110 -24.51 -7.87 -2.92
N LYS A 111 -25.07 -8.41 -1.84
CA LYS A 111 -24.47 -9.54 -1.12
C LYS A 111 -24.24 -10.77 -2.03
N GLN A 112 -25.19 -11.09 -2.89
CA GLN A 112 -25.09 -12.27 -3.76
C GLN A 112 -24.00 -12.10 -4.83
N GLU A 113 -23.94 -10.94 -5.46
CA GLU A 113 -22.93 -10.61 -6.47
C GLU A 113 -21.53 -10.64 -5.88
N VAL A 114 -21.37 -10.12 -4.66
CA VAL A 114 -20.07 -10.09 -3.96
C VAL A 114 -19.66 -11.50 -3.52
N LEU A 115 -20.57 -12.31 -2.98
CA LEU A 115 -20.28 -13.69 -2.56
C LEU A 115 -19.95 -14.63 -3.72
N ALA A 116 -20.38 -14.30 -4.96
CA ALA A 116 -20.05 -15.07 -6.15
C ALA A 116 -18.58 -14.84 -6.61
N LEU A 117 -17.92 -13.80 -6.12
CA LEU A 117 -16.54 -13.46 -6.49
C LEU A 117 -15.53 -14.36 -5.75
N ARG A 118 -14.40 -14.59 -6.41
CA ARG A 118 -13.27 -15.35 -5.88
C ARG A 118 -11.99 -14.52 -5.93
N GLY A 119 -11.04 -14.82 -5.06
CA GLY A 119 -9.72 -14.20 -5.10
C GLY A 119 -9.07 -14.41 -6.47
N GLY A 120 -8.56 -13.32 -7.06
CA GLY A 120 -7.99 -13.31 -8.40
C GLY A 120 -8.95 -12.94 -9.52
N ASP A 121 -10.27 -12.91 -9.28
CA ASP A 121 -11.23 -12.49 -10.31
C ASP A 121 -10.93 -11.05 -10.78
N SER A 122 -10.97 -10.84 -12.09
CA SER A 122 -10.76 -9.53 -12.69
C SER A 122 -11.98 -8.63 -12.48
N LEU A 123 -11.70 -7.35 -12.23
CA LEU A 123 -12.69 -6.30 -12.06
C LEU A 123 -12.45 -5.19 -13.07
N ASN A 124 -13.52 -4.58 -13.56
CA ASN A 124 -13.49 -3.37 -14.35
C ASN A 124 -13.69 -2.16 -13.44
N TYR A 125 -12.86 -1.15 -13.58
CA TYR A 125 -12.99 0.12 -12.87
C TYR A 125 -13.63 1.17 -13.78
N ASN A 126 -14.67 1.83 -13.31
CA ASN A 126 -15.27 2.97 -14.00
C ASN A 126 -15.95 3.89 -12.99
N ASP A 127 -15.64 5.18 -13.04
CA ASP A 127 -16.29 6.24 -12.24
C ASP A 127 -16.45 5.86 -10.75
N PHE A 128 -15.31 5.47 -10.13
CA PHE A 128 -15.22 5.06 -8.72
C PHE A 128 -16.05 3.82 -8.34
N PHE A 129 -16.54 3.06 -9.31
CA PHE A 129 -17.15 1.76 -9.10
C PHE A 129 -16.25 0.63 -9.61
N LEU A 130 -16.37 -0.52 -8.96
CA LEU A 130 -15.81 -1.78 -9.43
C LEU A 130 -16.94 -2.67 -9.92
N TYR A 131 -16.76 -3.22 -11.11
CA TYR A 131 -17.70 -4.12 -11.76
C TYR A 131 -17.05 -5.49 -11.91
N SER A 132 -17.80 -6.56 -11.68
CA SER A 132 -17.35 -7.90 -12.04
C SER A 132 -17.14 -7.99 -13.55
N SER A 133 -15.95 -8.38 -14.01
CA SER A 133 -15.66 -8.51 -15.44
C SER A 133 -16.50 -9.60 -16.12
N SER A 134 -16.93 -10.63 -15.37
CA SER A 134 -17.74 -11.74 -15.90
C SER A 134 -19.22 -11.39 -16.06
N THR A 135 -19.79 -10.60 -15.13
CA THR A 135 -21.23 -10.30 -15.12
C THR A 135 -21.57 -8.85 -15.48
N ASN A 136 -20.55 -7.99 -15.54
CA ASN A 136 -20.68 -6.55 -15.71
C ASN A 136 -21.59 -5.88 -14.67
N LYS A 137 -21.79 -6.51 -13.52
CA LYS A 137 -22.55 -5.95 -12.40
C LYS A 137 -21.63 -5.18 -11.46
N PRO A 138 -22.11 -4.05 -10.88
CA PRO A 138 -21.33 -3.31 -9.89
C PRO A 138 -21.22 -4.13 -8.59
N VAL A 139 -20.01 -4.33 -8.12
CA VAL A 139 -19.69 -5.15 -6.94
C VAL A 139 -19.05 -4.35 -5.79
N ALA A 140 -18.55 -3.14 -6.06
CA ALA A 140 -18.12 -2.21 -5.02
C ALA A 140 -18.24 -0.76 -5.52
N ARG A 141 -18.38 0.15 -4.56
CA ARG A 141 -18.21 1.60 -4.74
C ARG A 141 -17.11 2.07 -3.81
N LEU A 142 -16.20 2.89 -4.32
CA LEU A 142 -15.13 3.46 -3.50
C LEU A 142 -15.68 4.50 -2.53
N SER A 143 -15.07 4.60 -1.34
CA SER A 143 -15.38 5.63 -0.36
C SER A 143 -14.94 7.00 -0.87
N LEU A 144 -15.54 8.10 -0.39
CA LEU A 144 -15.15 9.46 -0.78
C LEU A 144 -13.64 9.70 -0.58
N LYS A 145 -13.10 9.28 0.57
CA LYS A 145 -11.67 9.39 0.84
C LYS A 145 -10.81 8.68 -0.22
N MET A 146 -11.26 7.51 -0.70
CA MET A 146 -10.52 6.77 -1.72
C MET A 146 -10.66 7.40 -3.10
N GLN A 147 -11.81 8.02 -3.39
CA GLN A 147 -12.01 8.82 -4.59
C GLN A 147 -11.04 10.01 -4.62
N ASP A 148 -10.92 10.76 -3.50
CA ASP A 148 -9.95 11.85 -3.36
C ASP A 148 -8.52 11.36 -3.59
N THR A 149 -8.16 10.22 -2.98
CA THR A 149 -6.84 9.60 -3.17
C THR A 149 -6.56 9.24 -4.63
N LEU A 150 -7.54 8.67 -5.35
CA LEU A 150 -7.37 8.37 -6.77
C LEU A 150 -7.26 9.64 -7.62
N SER A 151 -8.04 10.69 -7.31
CA SER A 151 -7.91 11.98 -7.99
C SER A 151 -6.52 12.60 -7.80
N GLU A 152 -5.95 12.53 -6.60
CA GLU A 152 -4.55 12.95 -6.36
C GLU A 152 -3.55 12.15 -7.21
N TRP A 153 -3.77 10.85 -7.41
CA TRP A 153 -2.92 10.04 -8.28
C TRP A 153 -3.10 10.39 -9.76
N GLU A 154 -4.34 10.69 -10.19
CA GLU A 154 -4.61 11.16 -11.55
C GLU A 154 -3.91 12.50 -11.84
N GLU A 155 -3.91 13.44 -10.90
CA GLU A 155 -3.16 14.69 -11.00
C GLU A 155 -1.64 14.46 -11.15
N ARG A 156 -1.13 13.39 -10.57
CA ARG A 156 0.27 12.94 -10.71
C ARG A 156 0.53 12.16 -12.00
N GLY A 157 -0.46 12.02 -12.86
CA GLY A 157 -0.35 11.35 -14.16
C GLY A 157 -0.52 9.83 -14.12
N TYR A 158 -1.21 9.28 -13.10
CA TYR A 158 -1.53 7.86 -13.03
C TYR A 158 -3.00 7.62 -13.37
N LYS A 159 -3.29 6.45 -13.95
CA LYS A 159 -4.66 5.96 -14.14
C LYS A 159 -4.78 4.51 -13.70
N VAL A 160 -5.98 4.13 -13.27
CA VAL A 160 -6.28 2.73 -12.97
C VAL A 160 -6.18 1.91 -14.25
N LYS A 161 -5.22 0.98 -14.29
CA LYS A 161 -4.96 0.07 -15.41
C LYS A 161 -5.79 -1.20 -15.28
N SER A 162 -5.86 -1.74 -14.07
CA SER A 162 -6.59 -2.98 -13.79
C SER A 162 -7.02 -3.02 -12.32
N ALA A 163 -8.02 -3.85 -12.06
CA ALA A 163 -8.47 -4.17 -10.72
C ALA A 163 -8.71 -5.67 -10.60
N SER A 164 -8.49 -6.22 -9.41
CA SER A 164 -8.76 -7.63 -9.13
C SER A 164 -9.24 -7.84 -7.70
N VAL A 165 -10.01 -8.91 -7.52
CA VAL A 165 -10.47 -9.35 -6.20
C VAL A 165 -9.28 -9.87 -5.40
N ARG A 166 -9.04 -9.31 -4.22
CA ARG A 166 -8.08 -9.85 -3.28
C ARG A 166 -8.75 -10.82 -2.31
N PHE A 167 -9.80 -10.36 -1.61
CA PHE A 167 -10.60 -11.16 -0.70
C PHE A 167 -12.05 -10.69 -0.68
N VAL A 168 -12.95 -11.63 -0.38
CA VAL A 168 -14.30 -11.33 0.10
C VAL A 168 -14.33 -11.71 1.57
N VAL A 169 -14.66 -10.75 2.43
CA VAL A 169 -14.63 -10.93 3.90
C VAL A 169 -16.00 -10.65 4.50
N ALA A 170 -16.35 -11.37 5.54
CA ALA A 170 -17.47 -11.03 6.40
C ALA A 170 -17.07 -9.85 7.28
N TRP A 171 -17.89 -8.79 7.29
CA TRP A 171 -17.67 -7.60 8.07
C TRP A 171 -18.91 -7.25 8.90
N LYS A 172 -18.66 -6.81 10.14
CA LYS A 172 -19.68 -6.37 11.07
C LYS A 172 -19.19 -5.12 11.81
N PRO A 173 -20.03 -4.08 12.01
CA PRO A 173 -19.68 -2.93 12.84
C PRO A 173 -19.34 -3.37 14.27
N LYS A 174 -18.40 -2.69 14.94
CA LYS A 174 -18.05 -2.99 16.33
C LYS A 174 -19.24 -2.84 17.30
N ASP A 175 -20.12 -1.89 17.00
CA ASP A 175 -21.30 -1.55 17.82
C ASP A 175 -22.58 -2.22 17.32
N ALA A 176 -22.44 -3.23 16.43
CA ALA A 176 -23.57 -3.94 15.86
C ALA A 176 -24.34 -4.70 16.93
N GLN A 177 -25.66 -4.58 16.90
CA GLN A 177 -26.54 -5.37 17.78
C GLN A 177 -26.39 -6.87 17.46
N LYS A 178 -26.69 -7.74 18.46
CA LYS A 178 -26.55 -9.20 18.32
C LYS A 178 -27.28 -9.79 17.10
N ASN A 179 -28.34 -9.14 16.64
CA ASN A 179 -29.19 -9.60 15.54
C ASN A 179 -28.82 -8.99 14.16
N GLU A 180 -27.82 -8.11 14.08
CA GLU A 180 -27.40 -7.58 12.78
C GLU A 180 -26.59 -8.64 12.02
N SER A 181 -26.99 -8.89 10.77
CA SER A 181 -26.31 -9.84 9.87
C SER A 181 -24.98 -9.28 9.40
N GLU A 182 -24.00 -10.15 9.26
CA GLU A 182 -22.71 -9.83 8.62
C GLU A 182 -22.90 -9.44 7.16
N THR A 183 -22.14 -8.45 6.72
CA THR A 183 -22.12 -7.97 5.34
C THR A 183 -20.89 -8.54 4.65
N ALA A 184 -21.06 -9.08 3.44
CA ALA A 184 -19.92 -9.48 2.61
C ALA A 184 -19.29 -8.22 2.00
N VAL A 185 -18.02 -7.98 2.28
CA VAL A 185 -17.26 -6.82 1.80
C VAL A 185 -16.15 -7.29 0.87
N LEU A 186 -16.08 -6.69 -0.30
CA LEU A 186 -15.02 -6.91 -1.27
C LEU A 186 -13.79 -6.09 -0.92
N LEU A 187 -12.64 -6.75 -0.82
CA LEU A 187 -11.33 -6.14 -0.78
C LEU A 187 -10.63 -6.40 -2.12
N ALA A 188 -10.19 -5.35 -2.78
CA ALA A 188 -9.61 -5.42 -4.13
C ALA A 188 -8.23 -4.78 -4.17
N ASP A 189 -7.46 -5.16 -5.16
CA ASP A 189 -6.21 -4.50 -5.53
C ASP A 189 -6.47 -3.69 -6.80
N LEU A 190 -6.05 -2.42 -6.79
CA LEU A 190 -6.04 -1.53 -7.94
C LEU A 190 -4.61 -1.35 -8.40
N VAL A 191 -4.34 -1.63 -9.66
CA VAL A 191 -3.05 -1.33 -10.29
C VAL A 191 -3.18 -0.02 -11.06
N LEU A 192 -2.43 0.99 -10.64
CA LEU A 192 -2.32 2.25 -11.33
C LEU A 192 -1.06 2.25 -12.20
N CYS A 193 -1.14 2.75 -13.43
CA CYS A 193 0.02 2.97 -14.27
C CYS A 193 0.17 4.44 -14.62
N LYS A 194 1.43 4.85 -14.77
CA LYS A 194 1.80 6.19 -15.23
C LYS A 194 1.39 6.35 -16.69
N ILE A 195 0.67 7.45 -16.98
CA ILE A 195 0.29 7.78 -18.35
C ILE A 195 1.54 8.33 -19.03
N THR A 196 2.13 7.56 -19.94
CA THR A 196 3.14 8.08 -20.84
C THR A 196 2.41 8.94 -21.86
N THR A 197 2.40 10.27 -21.67
CA THR A 197 2.02 11.19 -22.74
C THR A 197 3.04 10.98 -23.86
N MET A 198 2.65 10.25 -24.90
CA MET A 198 3.41 10.30 -26.14
C MET A 198 3.38 11.76 -26.60
N ASN A 199 4.53 12.43 -26.50
CA ASN A 199 4.68 13.73 -27.13
C ASN A 199 4.33 13.53 -28.63
N PRO A 200 3.43 14.35 -29.19
CA PRO A 200 3.18 14.29 -30.62
C PRO A 200 4.52 14.52 -31.35
N PRO A 201 4.78 13.83 -32.45
CA PRO A 201 6.03 13.96 -33.16
C PRO A 201 6.25 15.44 -33.48
N ASN A 202 7.41 15.95 -33.09
CA ASN A 202 7.83 17.33 -33.26
C ASN A 202 7.92 17.63 -34.76
N THR A 203 6.80 18.11 -35.33
CA THR A 203 6.73 18.53 -36.74
C THR A 203 7.53 19.84 -36.85
N LYS A 204 8.83 19.71 -37.12
CA LYS A 204 9.65 20.84 -37.52
C LYS A 204 9.08 21.41 -38.84
N VAL A 205 8.31 22.47 -38.72
CA VAL A 205 7.94 23.28 -39.87
C VAL A 205 9.21 23.92 -40.38
N GLN A 206 9.77 23.36 -41.46
CA GLN A 206 10.79 24.02 -42.23
C GLN A 206 10.18 25.25 -42.88
N LYS A 207 10.48 26.46 -42.35
CA LYS A 207 10.24 27.69 -43.05
C LYS A 207 11.16 27.70 -44.29
N ARG A 208 10.59 27.47 -45.47
CA ARG A 208 11.22 27.80 -46.74
C ARG A 208 11.39 29.33 -46.80
N ALA A 209 12.62 29.79 -46.89
CA ALA A 209 12.95 31.13 -47.28
C ALA A 209 12.56 31.27 -48.75
N ALA A 210 11.69 32.24 -49.04
CA ALA A 210 11.48 32.71 -50.40
C ALA A 210 12.51 33.82 -50.71
N TYR A 211 13.19 33.67 -51.83
CA TYR A 211 13.94 34.71 -52.48
C TYR A 211 12.98 35.62 -53.21
#